data_460bd54865c4e0d45fa5bbb09b42c243
#
_entry.id   460bd54865c4e0d45fa5bbb09b42c243
#
_cell.length_a   1.000
_cell.length_b   1.000
_cell.length_c   1.000
_cell.angle_alpha   90.00
_cell.angle_beta   90.00
_cell.angle_gamma   90.00
#
_symmetry.space_group_name_H-M   'P 1'
#
loop_
_entity.id
_entity.type
_entity.pdbx_description
1 polymer ?
#
loop_
_entity_poly.entity_id
_entity_poly.type
_entity_poly.pdbx_seq_one_letter_code
_entity_poly.pdbx_strand_id
1 'polypeptide(L)'
;YPERLEVRYAGEGVATIDRLRGRGQAAIDYRHLIGSLVRKPGAFARYRYQATLFPTTTFRRAYDALTACHGSRADVEYVRLLQLAARTSECEVETVLGRLLDGGTRWDAMQVKALVPPDVIAVPPCALPPPDLSVYDACLDVVGGGR
;
A
#
# COMPACT_ATOMS: atom_id res chain seq x y z
N TYR A 1 14.67 21.26 8.66
CA TYR A 1 13.48 21.78 9.33
C TYR A 1 13.36 21.11 10.70
N PRO A 2 13.00 21.83 11.79
CA PRO A 2 12.99 21.25 13.13
C PRO A 2 11.88 20.18 13.34
N GLU A 3 10.83 20.20 12.51
CA GLU A 3 9.63 19.35 12.68
C GLU A 3 9.61 18.12 11.76
N ARG A 4 10.40 18.10 10.70
CA ARG A 4 10.39 17.02 9.71
C ARG A 4 11.78 16.65 9.22
N LEU A 5 11.93 15.42 8.79
CA LEU A 5 13.12 14.86 8.13
C LEU A 5 12.80 14.67 6.65
N GLU A 6 13.65 15.20 5.78
CA GLU A 6 13.58 14.98 4.33
C GLU A 6 14.61 13.93 3.96
N VAL A 7 14.15 12.85 3.36
CA VAL A 7 15.02 11.81 2.79
C VAL A 7 15.24 12.13 1.33
N ARG A 8 16.51 12.29 0.92
CA ARG A 8 16.90 12.56 -0.45
C ARG A 8 17.83 11.47 -0.99
N TYR A 9 17.66 11.14 -2.26
CA TYR A 9 18.54 10.24 -3.00
C TYR A 9 18.90 10.90 -4.33
N ALA A 10 20.19 10.96 -4.65
CA ALA A 10 20.71 11.60 -5.86
C ALA A 10 20.18 13.04 -6.10
N GLY A 11 19.92 13.81 -5.02
CA GLY A 11 19.37 15.17 -5.10
C GLY A 11 17.84 15.25 -5.12
N GLU A 12 17.16 14.16 -5.44
CA GLU A 12 15.70 14.07 -5.48
C GLU A 12 15.11 13.76 -4.10
N GLY A 13 13.97 14.39 -3.77
CA GLY A 13 13.23 14.13 -2.53
C GLY A 13 12.48 12.79 -2.63
N VAL A 14 12.83 11.82 -1.78
CA VAL A 14 12.23 10.49 -1.77
C VAL A 14 11.08 10.40 -0.78
N ALA A 15 11.24 10.98 0.41
CA ALA A 15 10.22 10.94 1.45
C ALA A 15 10.38 12.10 2.42
N THR A 16 9.27 12.49 3.04
CA THR A 16 9.24 13.41 4.17
C THR A 16 8.63 12.67 5.36
N ILE A 17 9.32 12.68 6.49
CA ILE A 17 8.94 11.98 7.71
C ILE A 17 8.86 13.00 8.85
N ASP A 18 7.81 12.93 9.65
CA ASP A 18 7.70 13.75 10.85
C ASP A 18 8.79 13.39 11.87
N ARG A 19 9.43 14.38 12.44
CA ARG A 19 10.46 14.16 13.43
C ARG A 19 9.86 13.73 14.75
N LEU A 20 10.16 12.51 15.15
CA LEU A 20 9.76 11.98 16.45
C LEU A 20 10.63 12.63 17.55
N ARG A 21 9.97 13.17 18.58
CA ARG A 21 10.63 13.74 19.75
C ARG A 21 10.52 12.78 20.92
N GLY A 22 11.65 12.27 21.40
CA GLY A 22 11.70 11.34 22.53
C GLY A 22 12.55 10.10 22.25
N ARG A 23 12.76 9.31 23.31
CA ARG A 23 13.52 8.04 23.20
C ARG A 23 12.55 6.87 22.93
N GLY A 24 12.94 5.99 22.02
CA GLY A 24 12.20 4.74 21.76
C GLY A 24 10.90 4.88 20.99
N GLN A 25 10.61 6.06 20.43
CA GLN A 25 9.48 6.26 19.54
C GLN A 25 9.80 5.74 18.14
N ALA A 26 8.78 5.20 17.46
CA ALA A 26 8.89 4.72 16.08
C ALA A 26 7.63 5.13 15.31
N ALA A 27 7.79 5.72 14.13
CA ALA A 27 6.72 5.85 13.15
C ALA A 27 6.91 4.74 12.11
N ILE A 28 5.98 3.83 12.06
CA ILE A 28 6.06 2.65 11.19
C ILE A 28 4.87 2.68 10.26
N ASP A 29 5.12 2.79 8.96
CA ASP A 29 4.12 2.52 7.95
C ASP A 29 4.12 1.01 7.67
N TYR A 30 2.97 0.35 7.91
CA TYR A 30 2.80 -1.08 7.67
C TYR A 30 3.08 -1.48 6.21
N ARG A 31 2.92 -0.55 5.26
CA ARG A 31 3.18 -0.78 3.83
C ARG A 31 4.63 -1.18 3.57
N HIS A 32 5.57 -0.64 4.35
CA HIS A 32 6.98 -1.01 4.25
C HIS A 32 7.27 -2.42 4.76
N LEU A 33 6.44 -2.93 5.67
CA LEU A 33 6.63 -4.23 6.31
C LEU A 33 5.77 -5.33 5.70
N ILE A 34 4.72 -4.99 4.96
CA ILE A 34 3.71 -5.95 4.51
C ILE A 34 4.30 -7.10 3.71
N GLY A 35 5.29 -6.85 2.86
CA GLY A 35 5.97 -7.89 2.10
C GLY A 35 6.68 -8.93 2.98
N SER A 36 7.18 -8.54 4.13
CA SER A 36 7.80 -9.44 5.11
C SER A 36 6.76 -10.17 5.95
N LEU A 37 5.68 -9.49 6.34
CA LEU A 37 4.58 -10.08 7.11
C LEU A 37 3.82 -11.14 6.30
N VAL A 38 3.62 -10.92 5.01
CA VAL A 38 2.95 -11.91 4.12
C VAL A 38 3.75 -13.22 4.06
N ARG A 39 5.08 -13.14 4.07
CA ARG A 39 5.94 -14.33 4.10
C ARG A 39 5.96 -15.03 5.45
N LYS A 40 5.75 -14.30 6.55
CA LYS A 40 5.77 -14.81 7.92
C LYS A 40 4.63 -14.19 8.75
N PRO A 41 3.35 -14.52 8.46
CA PRO A 41 2.21 -13.86 9.08
C PRO A 41 2.16 -14.05 10.60
N GLY A 42 2.60 -15.18 11.13
CA GLY A 42 2.69 -15.42 12.58
C GLY A 42 3.68 -14.50 13.33
N ALA A 43 4.48 -13.71 12.60
CA ALA A 43 5.32 -12.68 13.21
C ALA A 43 4.49 -11.45 13.63
N PHE A 44 3.28 -11.28 13.11
CA PHE A 44 2.42 -10.12 13.40
C PHE A 44 2.09 -10.00 14.89
N ALA A 45 1.60 -11.08 15.52
CA ALA A 45 1.22 -11.06 16.93
C ALA A 45 2.39 -10.78 17.88
N ARG A 46 3.62 -11.14 17.48
CA ARG A 46 4.84 -10.96 18.27
C ARG A 46 5.64 -9.73 17.90
N TYR A 47 5.13 -8.93 16.96
CA TYR A 47 5.86 -7.75 16.52
C TYR A 47 5.86 -6.67 17.60
N ARG A 48 7.05 -6.17 17.96
CA ARG A 48 7.22 -5.19 19.04
C ARG A 48 6.35 -3.95 18.89
N TYR A 49 6.11 -3.54 17.66
CA TYR A 49 5.31 -2.35 17.33
C TYR A 49 3.98 -2.73 16.67
N GLN A 50 3.38 -3.85 17.09
CA GLN A 50 2.10 -4.32 16.54
C GLN A 50 1.02 -3.24 16.57
N ALA A 51 0.97 -2.45 17.64
CA ALA A 51 -0.02 -1.37 17.79
C ALA A 51 0.04 -0.32 16.68
N THR A 52 1.21 -0.10 16.07
CA THR A 52 1.38 0.83 14.96
C THR A 52 1.02 0.23 13.60
N LEU A 53 0.74 -1.07 13.54
CA LEU A 53 0.31 -1.76 12.32
C LEU A 53 -1.21 -1.77 12.13
N PHE A 54 -1.94 -1.08 13.00
CA PHE A 54 -3.38 -0.84 12.83
C PHE A 54 -3.57 0.57 12.24
N PRO A 55 -3.91 0.70 10.93
CA PRO A 55 -4.06 2.01 10.32
C PRO A 55 -5.14 2.85 11.00
N THR A 56 -6.26 2.20 11.35
CA THR A 56 -7.38 2.83 12.03
C THR A 56 -7.95 1.94 13.14
N THR A 57 -8.84 2.50 13.94
CA THR A 57 -9.57 1.74 14.97
C THR A 57 -10.45 0.64 14.39
N THR A 58 -10.95 0.82 13.16
CA THR A 58 -11.74 -0.19 12.44
C THR A 58 -10.89 -1.42 12.14
N PHE A 59 -9.65 -1.24 11.69
CA PHE A 59 -8.71 -2.35 11.49
C PHE A 59 -8.37 -3.07 12.78
N ARG A 60 -8.26 -2.35 13.90
CA ARG A 60 -8.06 -2.97 15.21
C ARG A 60 -9.25 -3.83 15.60
N ARG A 61 -10.48 -3.30 15.51
CA ARG A 61 -11.73 -4.06 15.77
C ARG A 61 -11.84 -5.28 14.85
N ALA A 62 -11.43 -5.15 13.60
CA ALA A 62 -11.38 -6.25 12.64
C ALA A 62 -10.44 -7.38 13.09
N TYR A 63 -9.26 -7.03 13.58
CA TYR A 63 -8.31 -8.01 14.13
C TYR A 63 -8.88 -8.72 15.35
N ASP A 64 -9.51 -7.99 16.27
CA ASP A 64 -10.13 -8.56 17.46
C ASP A 64 -11.28 -9.54 17.07
N ALA A 65 -12.10 -9.18 16.08
CA ALA A 65 -13.16 -10.06 15.54
C ALA A 65 -12.57 -11.31 14.86
N LEU A 66 -11.50 -11.16 14.05
CA LEU A 66 -10.81 -12.30 13.46
C LEU A 66 -10.22 -13.22 14.52
N THR A 67 -9.66 -12.66 15.58
CA THR A 67 -9.10 -13.44 16.71
C THR A 67 -10.18 -14.25 17.41
N ALA A 68 -11.34 -13.66 17.64
CA ALA A 68 -12.49 -14.35 18.22
C ALA A 68 -13.04 -15.48 17.32
N CYS A 69 -13.03 -15.28 15.99
CA CYS A 69 -13.62 -16.22 15.03
C CYS A 69 -12.65 -17.29 14.52
N HIS A 70 -11.37 -16.95 14.37
CA HIS A 70 -10.38 -17.79 13.66
C HIS A 70 -9.20 -18.22 14.55
N GLY A 71 -9.09 -17.69 15.78
CA GLY A 71 -8.05 -18.08 16.74
C GLY A 71 -6.64 -17.91 16.16
N SER A 72 -5.87 -18.99 16.09
CA SER A 72 -4.48 -18.98 15.60
C SER A 72 -4.31 -18.57 14.14
N ARG A 73 -5.37 -18.55 13.32
CA ARG A 73 -5.33 -18.11 11.93
C ARG A 73 -5.61 -16.63 11.76
N ALA A 74 -5.98 -15.92 12.82
CA ALA A 74 -6.31 -14.50 12.79
C ALA A 74 -5.17 -13.65 12.20
N ASP A 75 -3.92 -13.94 12.56
CA ASP A 75 -2.76 -13.23 12.04
C ASP A 75 -2.65 -13.33 10.51
N VAL A 76 -2.90 -14.53 9.98
CA VAL A 76 -2.85 -14.79 8.52
C VAL A 76 -3.93 -13.99 7.82
N GLU A 77 -5.16 -14.04 8.34
CA GLU A 77 -6.29 -13.30 7.76
C GLU A 77 -6.08 -11.79 7.86
N TYR A 78 -5.60 -11.30 9.00
CA TYR A 78 -5.34 -9.89 9.19
C TYR A 78 -4.20 -9.36 8.29
N VAL A 79 -3.10 -10.09 8.16
CA VAL A 79 -2.01 -9.71 7.24
C VAL A 79 -2.48 -9.66 5.79
N ARG A 80 -3.41 -10.54 5.38
CA ARG A 80 -4.05 -10.48 4.06
C ARG A 80 -4.91 -9.22 3.89
N LEU A 81 -5.61 -8.79 4.93
CA LEU A 81 -6.36 -7.52 4.91
C LEU A 81 -5.44 -6.31 4.75
N LEU A 82 -4.35 -6.27 5.52
CA LEU A 82 -3.35 -5.22 5.38
C LEU A 82 -2.73 -5.21 3.98
N GLN A 83 -2.46 -6.39 3.42
CA GLN A 83 -1.95 -6.52 2.05
C GLN A 83 -2.96 -6.01 1.02
N LEU A 84 -4.25 -6.31 1.21
CA LEU A 84 -5.31 -5.81 0.36
C LEU A 84 -5.36 -4.28 0.43
N ALA A 85 -5.40 -3.70 1.63
CA ALA A 85 -5.41 -2.25 1.84
C ALA A 85 -4.18 -1.54 1.23
N ALA A 86 -3.00 -2.18 1.30
CA ALA A 86 -1.79 -1.64 0.71
C ALA A 86 -1.77 -1.66 -0.83
N ARG A 87 -2.55 -2.55 -1.45
CA ARG A 87 -2.62 -2.74 -2.92
C ARG A 87 -3.81 -2.04 -3.57
N THR A 88 -4.83 -1.72 -2.79
CA THR A 88 -6.04 -1.04 -3.25
C THR A 88 -6.18 0.29 -2.51
N SER A 89 -7.28 0.51 -1.85
CA SER A 89 -7.55 1.70 -1.05
C SER A 89 -7.82 1.31 0.40
N GLU A 90 -7.07 1.89 1.33
CA GLU A 90 -7.27 1.70 2.77
C GLU A 90 -8.68 2.12 3.21
N CYS A 91 -9.19 3.23 2.64
CA CYS A 91 -10.52 3.75 2.91
C CYS A 91 -11.63 2.80 2.45
N GLU A 92 -11.48 2.17 1.28
CA GLU A 92 -12.45 1.21 0.76
C GLU A 92 -12.47 -0.07 1.60
N VAL A 93 -11.29 -0.59 1.93
CA VAL A 93 -11.18 -1.76 2.82
C VAL A 93 -11.78 -1.44 4.19
N GLU A 94 -11.50 -0.26 4.76
CA GLU A 94 -12.08 0.17 6.04
C GLU A 94 -13.60 0.24 5.98
N THR A 95 -14.16 0.79 4.90
CA THR A 95 -15.61 0.87 4.69
C THR A 95 -16.26 -0.52 4.68
N VAL A 96 -15.66 -1.47 3.97
CA VAL A 96 -16.13 -2.87 3.92
C VAL A 96 -16.04 -3.52 5.30
N LEU A 97 -14.92 -3.34 5.99
CA LEU A 97 -14.73 -3.86 7.35
C LEU A 97 -15.77 -3.31 8.33
N GLY A 98 -16.07 -2.01 8.27
CA GLY A 98 -17.10 -1.39 9.09
C GLY A 98 -18.45 -2.07 8.91
N ARG A 99 -18.89 -2.25 7.66
CA ARG A 99 -20.17 -2.95 7.34
C ARG A 99 -20.22 -4.39 7.86
N LEU A 100 -19.12 -5.13 7.72
CA LEU A 100 -19.04 -6.51 8.17
C LEU A 100 -19.05 -6.63 9.70
N LEU A 101 -18.37 -5.70 10.39
CA LEU A 101 -18.37 -5.64 11.85
C LEU A 101 -19.75 -5.30 12.41
N ASP A 102 -20.46 -4.37 11.77
CA ASP A 102 -21.82 -3.99 12.20
C ASP A 102 -22.85 -5.08 11.89
N GLY A 103 -22.62 -5.86 10.82
CA GLY A 103 -23.46 -7.01 10.47
C GLY A 103 -23.32 -8.21 11.39
N GLY A 104 -22.32 -8.27 12.26
CA GLY A 104 -22.11 -9.32 13.24
C GLY A 104 -21.88 -10.73 12.66
N THR A 105 -21.71 -10.85 11.34
CA THR A 105 -21.46 -12.12 10.67
C THR A 105 -20.01 -12.52 10.73
N ARG A 106 -19.73 -13.83 10.67
CA ARG A 106 -18.36 -14.33 10.52
C ARG A 106 -17.88 -14.09 9.10
N TRP A 107 -16.68 -13.58 8.95
CA TRP A 107 -16.06 -13.25 7.66
C TRP A 107 -14.55 -13.56 7.66
N ASP A 108 -13.96 -13.59 6.49
CA ASP A 108 -12.53 -13.78 6.24
C ASP A 108 -11.99 -12.76 5.24
N ALA A 109 -10.68 -12.77 5.01
CA ALA A 109 -10.03 -11.84 4.10
C ALA A 109 -10.46 -12.01 2.63
N MET A 110 -10.89 -13.21 2.23
CA MET A 110 -11.39 -13.48 0.88
C MET A 110 -12.73 -12.78 0.63
N GLN A 111 -13.62 -12.83 1.61
CA GLN A 111 -14.92 -12.14 1.53
C GLN A 111 -14.72 -10.62 1.48
N VAL A 112 -13.82 -10.07 2.29
CA VAL A 112 -13.48 -8.63 2.21
C VAL A 112 -12.95 -8.29 0.82
N LYS A 113 -12.04 -9.09 0.27
CA LYS A 113 -11.49 -8.90 -1.08
C LYS A 113 -12.57 -8.92 -2.16
N ALA A 114 -13.57 -9.77 -2.03
CA ALA A 114 -14.68 -9.86 -2.99
C ALA A 114 -15.63 -8.64 -2.94
N LEU A 115 -15.68 -7.96 -1.78
CA LEU A 115 -16.53 -6.80 -1.57
C LEU A 115 -15.82 -5.45 -1.85
N VAL A 116 -14.50 -5.44 -1.86
CA VAL A 116 -13.71 -4.26 -2.25
C VAL A 116 -13.77 -4.13 -3.77
N PRO A 117 -14.26 -3.00 -4.30
CA PRO A 117 -14.27 -2.80 -5.75
C PRO A 117 -12.84 -2.89 -6.31
N PRO A 118 -12.66 -3.48 -7.49
CA PRO A 118 -11.35 -3.46 -8.13
C PRO A 118 -10.95 -2.00 -8.37
N ASP A 119 -9.69 -1.69 -8.07
CA ASP A 119 -9.12 -0.37 -8.36
C ASP A 119 -9.03 -0.21 -9.89
N VAL A 120 -10.13 0.22 -10.48
CA VAL A 120 -10.19 0.55 -11.89
C VAL A 120 -9.57 1.93 -12.04
N ILE A 121 -8.24 1.98 -12.13
CA ILE A 121 -7.57 3.14 -12.70
C ILE A 121 -8.06 3.20 -14.14
N ALA A 122 -9.08 4.03 -14.39
CA ALA A 122 -9.47 4.37 -15.74
C ALA A 122 -8.29 5.12 -16.37
N VAL A 123 -7.39 4.38 -16.99
CA VAL A 123 -6.34 4.98 -17.81
C VAL A 123 -7.06 5.70 -18.96
N PRO A 124 -7.06 7.05 -19.00
CA PRO A 124 -7.66 7.75 -20.11
C PRO A 124 -7.00 7.26 -21.40
N PRO A 125 -7.76 7.01 -22.47
CA PRO A 125 -7.16 6.60 -23.74
C PRO A 125 -6.21 7.70 -24.20
N CYS A 126 -4.93 7.48 -24.02
CA CYS A 126 -3.90 8.41 -24.49
C CYS A 126 -3.69 8.13 -25.99
N ALA A 127 -4.50 8.80 -26.82
CA ALA A 127 -4.28 8.83 -28.26
C ALA A 127 -3.11 9.77 -28.53
N LEU A 128 -1.87 9.29 -28.42
CA LEU A 128 -0.73 10.00 -28.92
C LEU A 128 -0.76 9.90 -30.47
N PRO A 129 -0.69 11.02 -31.17
CA PRO A 129 -0.51 10.97 -32.61
C PRO A 129 0.80 10.22 -32.91
N PRO A 130 0.86 9.42 -33.99
CA PRO A 130 2.11 8.74 -34.35
C PRO A 130 3.24 9.79 -34.47
N PRO A 131 4.43 9.49 -33.94
CA PRO A 131 5.54 10.43 -34.01
C PRO A 131 5.85 10.71 -35.50
N ASP A 132 6.06 11.98 -35.82
CA ASP A 132 6.51 12.39 -37.15
C ASP A 132 7.98 11.97 -37.31
N LEU A 133 8.20 10.90 -38.06
CA LEU A 133 9.54 10.36 -38.31
C LEU A 133 10.31 11.14 -39.39
N SER A 134 9.68 12.04 -40.14
CA SER A 134 10.32 12.83 -41.18
C SER A 134 11.46 13.70 -40.63
N VAL A 135 11.39 14.11 -39.39
CA VAL A 135 12.44 14.85 -38.70
C VAL A 135 13.73 14.02 -38.58
N TYR A 136 13.62 12.69 -38.49
CA TYR A 136 14.78 11.79 -38.42
C TYR A 136 15.36 11.50 -39.80
N ASP A 137 14.55 11.52 -40.86
CA ASP A 137 15.01 11.33 -42.22
C ASP A 137 15.95 12.47 -42.63
N ALA A 138 15.68 13.70 -42.19
CA ALA A 138 16.56 14.84 -42.41
C ALA A 138 17.97 14.66 -41.78
N CYS A 139 18.11 13.85 -40.74
CA CYS A 139 19.40 13.53 -40.12
C CYS A 139 20.21 12.53 -40.95
N LEU A 140 19.56 11.69 -41.76
CA LEU A 140 20.24 10.71 -42.61
C LEU A 140 20.85 11.35 -43.86
N ASP A 141 20.24 12.42 -44.41
CA ASP A 141 20.74 13.15 -45.59
C ASP A 141 22.05 13.91 -45.31
N VAL A 142 22.30 14.25 -44.03
CA VAL A 142 23.53 14.97 -43.62
C VAL A 142 24.76 14.05 -43.62
N VAL A 143 24.59 12.73 -43.49
CA VAL A 143 25.71 11.76 -43.42
C VAL A 143 26.13 11.27 -44.81
N GLY A 144 25.31 11.48 -45.85
CA GLY A 144 25.59 11.03 -47.23
C GLY A 144 26.40 11.99 -48.10
N GLY A 145 26.73 13.19 -47.63
CA GLY A 145 27.35 14.27 -48.42
C GLY A 145 28.88 14.43 -48.26
N GLY A 146 29.62 13.36 -48.07
CA GLY A 146 31.08 13.37 -47.97
C GLY A 146 31.76 12.54 -49.06
N ARG A 147 31.96 13.14 -50.22
CA ARG A 147 32.95 12.70 -51.21
C ARG A 147 33.74 13.88 -51.67
#